data_03f4995a1f3162f74f6069cc924309c6
#
_entry.id   03f4995a1f3162f74f6069cc924309c6
#
_cell.length_a   1.000
_cell.length_b   1.000
_cell.length_c   1.000
_cell.angle_alpha   90.00
_cell.angle_beta   90.00
_cell.angle_gamma   90.00
#
_symmetry.space_group_name_H-M   'P 1'
#
loop_
_entity.id
_entity.type
_entity.pdbx_description
1 polymer ?
#
loop_
_entity_poly.entity_id
_entity_poly.type
_entity_poly.pdbx_seq_one_letter_code
_entity_poly.pdbx_strand_id
1 'polypeptide(L)'
;MTFFSGEKMTGGYGGPDIISSCTINVNQGEIVAILGPNGAGKSTAMKAMLGLLNLKSGTVTIDGKDISKLTPQDRVKEGIAFVPQTRNVFAGLTVEENLEMGAYLREENPKKIIQEIFELFPVLKEKRLQLVGELSGGQRQQVALGRALMIKPSVLMLDEPTAGVSPIVMDELFDHILKVKKRMLQF
;
A
#
# COMPACT_ATOMS: atom_id res chain seq x y z
N MET A 1 10.94 -17.15 8.09
CA MET A 1 11.75 -16.89 6.88
C MET A 1 11.32 -15.54 6.35
N THR A 2 12.27 -14.63 6.08
CA THR A 2 11.96 -13.28 5.60
C THR A 2 11.31 -13.38 4.22
N PHE A 3 10.12 -12.81 4.09
CA PHE A 3 9.37 -12.84 2.84
C PHE A 3 9.64 -11.59 1.99
N PHE A 4 9.70 -10.41 2.63
CA PHE A 4 10.00 -9.16 1.96
C PHE A 4 11.06 -8.39 2.74
N SER A 5 12.14 -7.99 2.09
CA SER A 5 13.22 -7.24 2.77
C SER A 5 13.78 -6.10 1.93
N GLY A 6 14.25 -5.08 2.63
CA GLY A 6 15.17 -4.06 2.12
C GLY A 6 16.39 -4.06 3.01
N GLU A 7 17.56 -4.43 2.48
CA GLU A 7 18.78 -4.58 3.25
C GLU A 7 19.81 -3.49 2.95
N LYS A 8 20.32 -2.83 4.01
CA LYS A 8 21.36 -1.79 3.95
C LYS A 8 21.06 -0.71 2.89
N MET A 9 19.81 -0.38 2.73
CA MET A 9 19.34 0.61 1.77
C MET A 9 19.92 2.00 2.08
N THR A 10 20.59 2.60 1.10
CA THR A 10 21.11 3.97 1.18
C THR A 10 20.67 4.74 -0.05
N GLY A 11 20.11 5.94 0.14
CA GLY A 11 19.66 6.78 -0.98
C GLY A 11 18.82 7.98 -0.57
N GLY A 12 18.42 8.75 -1.57
CA GLY A 12 17.64 10.00 -1.44
C GLY A 12 17.06 10.42 -2.80
N TYR A 13 16.57 11.63 -2.90
CA TYR A 13 15.91 12.18 -4.10
C TYR A 13 16.85 12.99 -5.01
N GLY A 14 18.09 12.51 -5.23
CA GLY A 14 19.08 13.19 -6.07
C GLY A 14 19.95 14.23 -5.35
N GLY A 15 19.79 14.38 -4.04
CA GLY A 15 20.61 15.19 -3.14
C GLY A 15 21.32 14.34 -2.08
N PRO A 16 21.43 14.84 -0.83
CA PRO A 16 21.93 14.06 0.30
C PRO A 16 21.10 12.79 0.54
N ASP A 17 21.76 11.77 1.10
CA ASP A 17 21.07 10.54 1.46
C ASP A 17 20.10 10.80 2.63
N ILE A 18 18.84 10.38 2.45
CA ILE A 18 17.79 10.49 3.47
C ILE A 18 17.74 9.21 4.31
N ILE A 19 18.01 8.08 3.67
CA ILE A 19 18.20 6.80 4.35
C ILE A 19 19.64 6.36 4.18
N SER A 20 20.24 5.83 5.24
CA SER A 20 21.62 5.33 5.27
C SER A 20 21.65 3.98 5.95
N SER A 21 22.08 2.96 5.21
CA SER A 21 22.18 1.56 5.69
C SER A 21 20.89 1.06 6.39
N CYS A 22 19.72 1.51 5.91
CA CYS A 22 18.43 1.14 6.48
C CYS A 22 18.10 -0.32 6.13
N THR A 23 17.68 -1.09 7.13
CA THR A 23 17.24 -2.49 6.92
C THR A 23 15.83 -2.67 7.47
N ILE A 24 14.94 -3.24 6.65
CA ILE A 24 13.56 -3.57 7.01
C ILE A 24 13.29 -4.99 6.55
N ASN A 25 12.83 -5.85 7.45
CA ASN A 25 12.50 -7.25 7.19
C ASN A 25 11.06 -7.52 7.60
N VAL A 26 10.33 -8.23 6.74
CA VAL A 26 8.94 -8.64 6.97
C VAL A 26 8.82 -10.13 6.68
N ASN A 27 8.32 -10.90 7.64
CA ASN A 27 8.02 -12.31 7.46
C ASN A 27 6.62 -12.51 6.86
N GLN A 28 6.36 -13.68 6.30
CA GLN A 28 5.03 -13.99 5.79
C GLN A 28 3.98 -13.90 6.91
N GLY A 29 2.88 -13.21 6.63
CA GLY A 29 1.79 -13.00 7.59
C GLY A 29 2.11 -12.06 8.74
N GLU A 30 3.24 -11.36 8.73
CA GLU A 30 3.63 -10.37 9.74
C GLU A 30 3.07 -8.98 9.42
N ILE A 31 2.83 -8.19 10.47
CA ILE A 31 2.63 -6.75 10.38
C ILE A 31 3.82 -6.08 11.04
N VAL A 32 4.54 -5.27 10.28
CA VAL A 32 5.69 -4.49 10.76
C VAL A 32 5.31 -3.02 10.81
N ALA A 33 5.50 -2.38 11.97
CA ALA A 33 5.31 -0.94 12.14
C ALA A 33 6.67 -0.22 12.12
N ILE A 34 6.81 0.76 11.23
CA ILE A 34 7.98 1.63 11.17
C ILE A 34 7.68 2.89 12.00
N LEU A 35 8.36 3.03 13.12
CA LEU A 35 8.18 4.13 14.05
C LEU A 35 9.33 5.14 13.96
N GLY A 36 9.03 6.40 14.19
CA GLY A 36 10.02 7.49 14.21
C GLY A 36 9.39 8.87 14.02
N PRO A 37 10.11 9.94 14.33
CA PRO A 37 9.61 11.31 14.17
C PRO A 37 9.38 11.66 12.70
N ASN A 38 8.66 12.77 12.47
CA ASN A 38 8.51 13.32 11.13
C ASN A 38 9.89 13.70 10.57
N GLY A 39 10.13 13.34 9.29
CA GLY A 39 11.43 13.54 8.65
C GLY A 39 12.46 12.42 8.87
N ALA A 40 12.17 11.39 9.68
CA ALA A 40 13.09 10.28 9.92
C ALA A 40 13.33 9.35 8.73
N GLY A 41 12.70 9.60 7.57
CA GLY A 41 12.89 8.78 6.36
C GLY A 41 11.95 7.58 6.23
N LYS A 42 10.91 7.44 7.07
CA LYS A 42 9.93 6.31 7.02
C LYS A 42 9.34 6.13 5.62
N SER A 43 8.70 7.17 5.08
CA SER A 43 8.11 7.15 3.73
C SER A 43 9.17 6.96 2.65
N THR A 44 10.39 7.48 2.87
CA THR A 44 11.52 7.32 1.93
C THR A 44 11.96 5.86 1.86
N ALA A 45 12.04 5.17 3.01
CA ALA A 45 12.37 3.74 3.04
C ALA A 45 11.33 2.89 2.31
N MET A 46 10.02 3.13 2.55
CA MET A 46 8.95 2.45 1.82
C MET A 46 8.98 2.73 0.31
N LYS A 47 9.21 3.99 -0.09
CA LYS A 47 9.36 4.36 -1.51
C LYS A 47 10.58 3.71 -2.16
N ALA A 48 11.68 3.55 -1.44
CA ALA A 48 12.85 2.81 -1.90
C ALA A 48 12.51 1.33 -2.13
N MET A 49 11.79 0.70 -1.20
CA MET A 49 11.34 -0.69 -1.34
C MET A 49 10.34 -0.87 -2.50
N LEU A 50 9.58 0.16 -2.86
CA LEU A 50 8.70 0.15 -4.03
C LEU A 50 9.44 0.48 -5.35
N GLY A 51 10.68 0.96 -5.30
CA GLY A 51 11.43 1.37 -6.49
C GLY A 51 11.14 2.79 -6.99
N LEU A 52 10.45 3.61 -6.18
CA LEU A 52 10.22 5.03 -6.47
C LEU A 52 11.46 5.90 -6.17
N LEU A 53 12.49 5.30 -5.62
CA LEU A 53 13.76 5.91 -5.28
C LEU A 53 14.89 5.02 -5.79
N ASN A 54 15.86 5.61 -6.47
CA ASN A 54 17.06 4.90 -6.87
C ASN A 54 18.00 4.76 -5.67
N LEU A 55 18.24 3.53 -5.25
CA LEU A 55 19.21 3.24 -4.20
C LEU A 55 20.63 3.41 -4.72
N LYS A 56 21.51 4.05 -3.93
CA LYS A 56 22.96 4.08 -4.17
C LYS A 56 23.60 2.74 -3.77
N SER A 57 23.07 2.12 -2.71
CA SER A 57 23.49 0.79 -2.24
C SER A 57 22.35 0.11 -1.48
N GLY A 58 22.51 -1.19 -1.27
CA GLY A 58 21.51 -2.05 -0.65
C GLY A 58 20.69 -2.83 -1.66
N THR A 59 19.89 -3.77 -1.18
CA THR A 59 19.08 -4.68 -2.00
C THR A 59 17.64 -4.72 -1.50
N VAL A 60 16.71 -5.02 -2.40
CA VAL A 60 15.31 -5.27 -2.06
C VAL A 60 14.93 -6.64 -2.62
N THR A 61 14.40 -7.52 -1.76
CA THR A 61 14.00 -8.87 -2.17
C THR A 61 12.57 -9.18 -1.76
N ILE A 62 11.87 -9.99 -2.56
CA ILE A 62 10.56 -10.57 -2.23
C ILE A 62 10.62 -12.07 -2.51
N ASP A 63 10.24 -12.89 -1.53
CA ASP A 63 10.28 -14.35 -1.60
C ASP A 63 11.61 -14.90 -2.17
N GLY A 64 12.73 -14.34 -1.68
CA GLY A 64 14.08 -14.67 -2.14
C GLY A 64 14.49 -14.10 -3.50
N LYS A 65 13.58 -13.48 -4.26
CA LYS A 65 13.85 -12.86 -5.55
C LYS A 65 14.38 -11.44 -5.36
N ASP A 66 15.55 -11.13 -5.93
CA ASP A 66 16.06 -9.75 -5.98
C ASP A 66 15.26 -8.90 -6.97
N ILE A 67 14.62 -7.84 -6.46
CA ILE A 67 13.82 -6.89 -7.21
C ILE A 67 14.43 -5.48 -7.23
N SER A 68 15.68 -5.33 -6.79
CA SER A 68 16.34 -4.03 -6.62
C SER A 68 16.35 -3.19 -7.90
N LYS A 69 16.47 -3.84 -9.07
CA LYS A 69 16.55 -3.20 -10.38
C LYS A 69 15.21 -3.12 -11.12
N LEU A 70 14.14 -3.69 -10.56
CA LEU A 70 12.82 -3.64 -11.18
C LEU A 70 12.21 -2.24 -11.09
N THR A 71 11.46 -1.87 -12.13
CA THR A 71 10.65 -0.63 -12.11
C THR A 71 9.55 -0.71 -11.05
N PRO A 72 8.98 0.42 -10.58
CA PRO A 72 7.84 0.38 -9.66
C PRO A 72 6.67 -0.45 -10.19
N GLN A 73 6.36 -0.35 -11.49
CA GLN A 73 5.30 -1.11 -12.13
C GLN A 73 5.56 -2.62 -12.08
N ASP A 74 6.81 -3.04 -12.32
CA ASP A 74 7.17 -4.46 -12.26
C ASP A 74 7.15 -4.97 -10.81
N ARG A 75 7.53 -4.15 -9.81
CA ARG A 75 7.38 -4.51 -8.39
C ARG A 75 5.91 -4.67 -7.99
N VAL A 76 5.01 -3.86 -8.55
CA VAL A 76 3.56 -4.05 -8.36
C VAL A 76 3.10 -5.38 -8.95
N LYS A 77 3.62 -5.80 -10.12
CA LYS A 77 3.33 -7.14 -10.70
C LYS A 77 3.87 -8.28 -9.83
N GLU A 78 4.96 -8.07 -9.09
CA GLU A 78 5.46 -9.04 -8.09
C GLU A 78 4.58 -9.07 -6.82
N GLY A 79 3.47 -8.35 -6.78
CA GLY A 79 2.51 -8.39 -5.69
C GLY A 79 2.76 -7.36 -4.57
N ILE A 80 3.47 -6.27 -4.84
CA ILE A 80 3.67 -5.20 -3.85
C ILE A 80 2.66 -4.07 -4.10
N ALA A 81 1.84 -3.76 -3.10
CA ALA A 81 0.95 -2.60 -3.11
C ALA A 81 1.42 -1.51 -2.14
N PHE A 82 1.16 -0.27 -2.48
CA PHE A 82 1.50 0.90 -1.66
C PHE A 82 0.35 1.89 -1.61
N VAL A 83 -0.03 2.30 -0.40
CA VAL A 83 -0.99 3.36 -0.15
C VAL A 83 -0.24 4.56 0.41
N PRO A 84 -0.05 5.65 -0.36
CA PRO A 84 0.63 6.85 0.12
C PRO A 84 -0.25 7.62 1.11
N GLN A 85 0.36 8.45 1.95
CA GLN A 85 -0.31 9.31 2.93
C GLN A 85 -1.31 10.27 2.28
N THR A 86 -0.95 10.84 1.15
CA THR A 86 -1.77 11.86 0.45
C THR A 86 -1.99 11.47 -1.01
N ARG A 87 -3.03 12.06 -1.64
CA ARG A 87 -3.39 11.81 -3.05
C ARG A 87 -3.58 10.32 -3.36
N ASN A 88 -4.11 9.59 -2.39
CA ASN A 88 -4.28 8.16 -2.45
C ASN A 88 -5.59 7.71 -3.13
N VAL A 89 -6.43 8.65 -3.57
CA VAL A 89 -7.67 8.42 -4.33
C VAL A 89 -7.85 9.45 -5.44
N PHE A 90 -8.66 9.10 -6.43
CA PHE A 90 -9.11 10.01 -7.49
C PHE A 90 -10.45 10.64 -7.09
N ALA A 91 -10.42 11.85 -6.56
CA ALA A 91 -11.61 12.54 -6.00
C ALA A 91 -12.73 12.77 -7.03
N GLY A 92 -12.37 12.96 -8.30
CA GLY A 92 -13.31 13.17 -9.41
C GLY A 92 -13.89 11.89 -10.03
N LEU A 93 -13.51 10.71 -9.53
CA LEU A 93 -14.05 9.42 -9.94
C LEU A 93 -14.95 8.88 -8.84
N THR A 94 -15.89 8.01 -9.23
CA THR A 94 -16.74 7.25 -8.29
C THR A 94 -15.90 6.24 -7.50
N VAL A 95 -16.50 5.66 -6.47
CA VAL A 95 -15.87 4.57 -5.71
C VAL A 95 -15.54 3.39 -6.62
N GLU A 96 -16.49 2.95 -7.46
CA GLU A 96 -16.31 1.82 -8.37
C GLU A 96 -15.19 2.08 -9.38
N GLU A 97 -15.17 3.26 -10.03
CA GLU A 97 -14.11 3.67 -10.95
C GLU A 97 -12.72 3.74 -10.26
N ASN A 98 -12.66 4.21 -9.01
CA ASN A 98 -11.42 4.18 -8.23
C ASN A 98 -10.90 2.75 -8.04
N LEU A 99 -11.79 1.79 -7.75
CA LEU A 99 -11.42 0.38 -7.61
C LEU A 99 -10.95 -0.18 -8.96
N GLU A 100 -11.67 0.07 -10.06
CA GLU A 100 -11.28 -0.35 -11.41
C GLU A 100 -9.87 0.16 -11.78
N MET A 101 -9.56 1.41 -11.46
CA MET A 101 -8.20 1.96 -11.65
C MET A 101 -7.12 1.18 -10.89
N GLY A 102 -7.46 0.58 -9.74
CA GLY A 102 -6.56 -0.30 -8.99
C GLY A 102 -6.23 -1.60 -9.73
N ALA A 103 -7.09 -2.04 -10.63
CA ALA A 103 -6.90 -3.26 -11.43
C ALA A 103 -6.18 -3.03 -12.76
N TYR A 104 -5.71 -1.82 -13.07
CA TYR A 104 -5.16 -1.45 -14.38
C TYR A 104 -4.05 -2.39 -14.91
N LEU A 105 -3.25 -2.98 -14.02
CA LEU A 105 -2.19 -3.91 -14.41
C LEU A 105 -2.65 -5.37 -14.53
N ARG A 106 -3.94 -5.66 -14.34
CA ARG A 106 -4.50 -7.02 -14.44
C ARG A 106 -5.21 -7.20 -15.77
N GLU A 107 -5.05 -8.40 -16.36
CA GLU A 107 -5.76 -8.79 -17.58
C GLU A 107 -7.17 -9.36 -17.30
N GLU A 108 -7.41 -9.80 -16.06
CA GLU A 108 -8.67 -10.39 -15.63
C GLU A 108 -9.76 -9.33 -15.39
N ASN A 109 -11.03 -9.72 -15.61
CA ASN A 109 -12.16 -8.86 -15.32
C ASN A 109 -12.20 -8.46 -13.82
N PRO A 110 -12.14 -7.17 -13.47
CA PRO A 110 -12.04 -6.72 -12.09
C PRO A 110 -13.31 -6.94 -11.26
N LYS A 111 -14.45 -7.23 -11.86
CA LYS A 111 -15.77 -7.31 -11.18
C LYS A 111 -15.79 -8.26 -9.99
N LYS A 112 -15.13 -9.42 -10.11
CA LYS A 112 -15.07 -10.39 -9.00
C LYS A 112 -14.31 -9.80 -7.80
N ILE A 113 -13.18 -9.16 -8.05
CA ILE A 113 -12.35 -8.56 -7.00
C ILE A 113 -13.09 -7.36 -6.38
N ILE A 114 -13.78 -6.55 -7.18
CA ILE A 114 -14.61 -5.44 -6.68
C ILE A 114 -15.67 -5.98 -5.70
N GLN A 115 -16.33 -7.10 -6.00
CA GLN A 115 -17.28 -7.72 -5.06
C GLN A 115 -16.60 -8.16 -3.76
N GLU A 116 -15.40 -8.77 -3.83
CA GLU A 116 -14.61 -9.13 -2.66
C GLU A 116 -14.24 -7.89 -1.81
N ILE A 117 -13.93 -6.75 -2.44
CA ILE A 117 -13.67 -5.47 -1.76
C ILE A 117 -14.96 -4.92 -1.11
N PHE A 118 -16.10 -5.02 -1.77
CA PHE A 118 -17.38 -4.60 -1.21
C PHE A 118 -17.84 -5.47 -0.03
N GLU A 119 -17.47 -6.75 0.00
CA GLU A 119 -17.68 -7.61 1.19
C GLU A 119 -16.79 -7.16 2.35
N LEU A 120 -15.55 -6.74 2.07
CA LEU A 120 -14.63 -6.26 3.08
C LEU A 120 -15.01 -4.86 3.61
N PHE A 121 -15.53 -4.00 2.73
CA PHE A 121 -15.93 -2.62 3.01
C PHE A 121 -17.38 -2.37 2.54
N PRO A 122 -18.42 -2.81 3.28
CA PRO A 122 -19.81 -2.72 2.85
C PRO A 122 -20.27 -1.30 2.50
N VAL A 123 -19.77 -0.29 3.22
CA VAL A 123 -20.09 1.12 2.96
C VAL A 123 -19.66 1.57 1.56
N LEU A 124 -18.61 0.99 0.99
CA LEU A 124 -18.18 1.29 -0.37
C LEU A 124 -19.15 0.73 -1.41
N LYS A 125 -19.80 -0.41 -1.13
CA LYS A 125 -20.86 -0.97 -1.98
C LYS A 125 -22.07 -0.05 -2.04
N GLU A 126 -22.51 0.45 -0.89
CA GLU A 126 -23.65 1.37 -0.80
C GLU A 126 -23.36 2.66 -1.57
N LYS A 127 -22.12 3.14 -1.54
CA LYS A 127 -21.67 4.40 -2.15
C LYS A 127 -20.95 4.23 -3.49
N ARG A 128 -21.08 3.06 -4.13
CA ARG A 128 -20.28 2.71 -5.31
C ARG A 128 -20.30 3.73 -6.45
N LEU A 129 -21.43 4.42 -6.66
CA LEU A 129 -21.62 5.42 -7.70
C LEU A 129 -21.37 6.85 -7.22
N GLN A 130 -21.06 7.06 -5.94
CA GLN A 130 -20.76 8.38 -5.38
C GLN A 130 -19.33 8.78 -5.71
N LEU A 131 -19.11 10.07 -5.99
CA LEU A 131 -17.77 10.64 -6.18
C LEU A 131 -16.95 10.54 -4.88
N VAL A 132 -15.71 10.08 -5.00
CA VAL A 132 -14.85 9.86 -3.83
C VAL A 132 -14.53 11.17 -3.11
N GLY A 133 -14.51 12.31 -3.83
CA GLY A 133 -14.35 13.64 -3.23
C GLY A 133 -15.42 13.99 -2.18
N GLU A 134 -16.62 13.42 -2.28
CA GLU A 134 -17.77 13.69 -1.39
C GLU A 134 -17.78 12.77 -0.14
N LEU A 135 -16.90 11.80 -0.08
CA LEU A 135 -16.81 10.84 1.03
C LEU A 135 -16.13 11.43 2.27
N SER A 136 -16.40 10.87 3.44
CA SER A 136 -15.64 11.19 4.66
C SER A 136 -14.17 10.77 4.53
N GLY A 137 -13.29 11.30 5.39
CA GLY A 137 -11.87 10.94 5.41
C GLY A 137 -11.64 9.43 5.58
N GLY A 138 -12.38 8.80 6.52
CA GLY A 138 -12.30 7.34 6.74
C GLY A 138 -12.78 6.53 5.55
N GLN A 139 -13.88 6.97 4.90
CA GLN A 139 -14.38 6.30 3.69
C GLN A 139 -13.39 6.44 2.52
N ARG A 140 -12.77 7.61 2.33
CA ARG A 140 -11.69 7.77 1.34
C ARG A 140 -10.52 6.83 1.63
N GLN A 141 -10.16 6.63 2.90
CA GLN A 141 -9.11 5.69 3.27
C GLN A 141 -9.48 4.24 2.94
N GLN A 142 -10.74 3.84 3.14
CA GLN A 142 -11.23 2.52 2.72
C GLN A 142 -11.16 2.37 1.19
N VAL A 143 -11.49 3.41 0.40
CA VAL A 143 -11.31 3.40 -1.06
C VAL A 143 -9.85 3.21 -1.43
N ALA A 144 -8.91 3.92 -0.79
CA ALA A 144 -7.48 3.80 -1.03
C ALA A 144 -6.97 2.38 -0.74
N LEU A 145 -7.40 1.78 0.39
CA LEU A 145 -7.10 0.39 0.72
C LEU A 145 -7.71 -0.57 -0.30
N GLY A 146 -9.01 -0.42 -0.61
CA GLY A 146 -9.69 -1.25 -1.61
C GLY A 146 -8.97 -1.23 -2.95
N ARG A 147 -8.56 -0.04 -3.41
CA ARG A 147 -7.80 0.13 -4.65
C ARG A 147 -6.46 -0.60 -4.63
N ALA A 148 -5.73 -0.54 -3.51
CA ALA A 148 -4.48 -1.27 -3.35
C ALA A 148 -4.68 -2.81 -3.35
N LEU A 149 -5.82 -3.29 -2.85
CA LEU A 149 -6.15 -4.71 -2.80
C LEU A 149 -6.60 -5.29 -4.16
N MET A 150 -6.94 -4.44 -5.13
CA MET A 150 -7.38 -4.89 -6.46
C MET A 150 -6.34 -5.74 -7.18
N ILE A 151 -5.04 -5.57 -6.88
CA ILE A 151 -3.98 -6.41 -7.46
C ILE A 151 -3.78 -7.74 -6.71
N LYS A 152 -4.54 -8.02 -5.63
CA LYS A 152 -4.32 -9.15 -4.71
C LYS A 152 -2.87 -9.22 -4.22
N PRO A 153 -2.39 -8.20 -3.51
CA PRO A 153 -0.99 -8.09 -3.17
C PRO A 153 -0.57 -9.14 -2.15
N SER A 154 0.69 -9.60 -2.22
CA SER A 154 1.35 -10.38 -1.16
C SER A 154 2.00 -9.47 -0.10
N VAL A 155 2.30 -8.22 -0.46
CA VAL A 155 2.84 -7.19 0.43
C VAL A 155 2.01 -5.92 0.30
N LEU A 156 1.51 -5.39 1.42
CA LEU A 156 0.79 -4.12 1.48
C LEU A 156 1.55 -3.14 2.37
N MET A 157 2.01 -2.03 1.79
CA MET A 157 2.67 -0.95 2.50
C MET A 157 1.71 0.24 2.66
N LEU A 158 1.57 0.75 3.89
CA LEU A 158 0.71 1.88 4.25
C LEU A 158 1.57 3.01 4.83
N ASP A 159 1.56 4.18 4.18
CA ASP A 159 2.31 5.35 4.64
C ASP A 159 1.39 6.26 5.47
N GLU A 160 1.62 6.32 6.77
CA GLU A 160 0.85 7.12 7.74
C GLU A 160 -0.68 6.98 7.57
N PRO A 161 -1.24 5.77 7.58
CA PRO A 161 -2.65 5.53 7.25
C PRO A 161 -3.63 6.19 8.22
N THR A 162 -3.15 6.62 9.40
CA THR A 162 -3.94 7.28 10.45
C THR A 162 -3.80 8.80 10.44
N ALA A 163 -3.02 9.38 9.52
CA ALA A 163 -2.81 10.81 9.48
C ALA A 163 -4.10 11.57 9.16
N GLY A 164 -4.46 12.52 10.03
CA GLY A 164 -5.63 13.38 9.83
C GLY A 164 -6.99 12.72 10.04
N VAL A 165 -7.04 11.53 10.66
CA VAL A 165 -8.30 10.87 11.04
C VAL A 165 -8.55 10.95 12.56
N SER A 166 -9.83 10.92 12.96
CA SER A 166 -10.18 10.91 14.39
C SER A 166 -9.82 9.58 15.06
N PRO A 167 -9.69 9.54 16.41
CA PRO A 167 -9.39 8.30 17.15
C PRO A 167 -10.35 7.15 16.84
N ILE A 168 -11.65 7.43 16.72
CA ILE A 168 -12.65 6.41 16.39
C ILE A 168 -12.38 5.79 15.01
N VAL A 169 -12.06 6.64 14.02
CA VAL A 169 -11.73 6.18 12.67
C VAL A 169 -10.39 5.42 12.64
N MET A 170 -9.46 5.71 13.56
CA MET A 170 -8.22 4.93 13.70
C MET A 170 -8.51 3.50 14.13
N ASP A 171 -9.36 3.30 15.12
CA ASP A 171 -9.72 1.96 15.61
C ASP A 171 -10.40 1.14 14.48
N GLU A 172 -11.36 1.74 13.78
CA GLU A 172 -12.00 1.13 12.61
C GLU A 172 -10.96 0.75 11.52
N LEU A 173 -9.98 1.62 11.27
CA LEU A 173 -8.94 1.38 10.28
C LEU A 173 -8.04 0.20 10.69
N PHE A 174 -7.66 0.10 11.97
CA PHE A 174 -6.88 -1.05 12.46
C PHE A 174 -7.66 -2.35 12.32
N ASP A 175 -8.95 -2.36 12.63
CA ASP A 175 -9.82 -3.52 12.39
C ASP A 175 -9.86 -3.91 10.91
N HIS A 176 -9.95 -2.92 10.01
CA HIS A 176 -9.89 -3.16 8.57
C HIS A 176 -8.53 -3.73 8.14
N ILE A 177 -7.41 -3.20 8.64
CA ILE A 177 -6.06 -3.73 8.36
C ILE A 177 -5.95 -5.20 8.79
N LEU A 178 -6.48 -5.55 9.97
CA LEU A 178 -6.51 -6.94 10.45
C LEU A 178 -7.38 -7.86 9.58
N LYS A 179 -8.53 -7.37 9.10
CA LYS A 179 -9.38 -8.11 8.15
C LYS A 179 -8.65 -8.31 6.81
N VAL A 180 -8.00 -7.27 6.30
CA VAL A 180 -7.16 -7.33 5.08
C VAL A 180 -6.05 -8.37 5.23
N LYS A 181 -5.32 -8.35 6.36
CA LYS A 181 -4.30 -9.35 6.65
C LYS A 181 -4.84 -10.78 6.58
N LYS A 182 -5.99 -11.05 7.23
CA LYS A 182 -6.64 -12.37 7.16
C LYS A 182 -6.98 -12.75 5.73
N ARG A 183 -7.47 -11.81 4.92
CA ARG A 183 -7.83 -12.05 3.51
C ARG A 183 -6.59 -12.36 2.66
N MET A 184 -5.49 -11.59 2.84
CA MET A 184 -4.24 -11.81 2.10
C MET A 184 -3.62 -13.18 2.36
N LEU A 185 -3.85 -13.79 3.53
CA LEU A 185 -3.36 -15.14 3.86
C LEU A 185 -4.21 -16.27 3.25
N GLN A 186 -5.33 -15.94 2.59
CA GLN A 186 -6.23 -16.91 1.95
C GLN A 186 -6.02 -17.00 0.42
N PHE A 187 -5.13 -16.19 -0.13
CA PHE A 187 -4.71 -16.21 -1.54
C PHE A 187 -3.41 -16.99 -1.72
#